data_8fc84a414b0b6c1708a122d2b146fb9e
#
_entry.id   8fc84a414b0b6c1708a122d2b146fb9e
#
_cell.length_a   1.000
_cell.length_b   1.000
_cell.length_c   1.000
_cell.angle_alpha   90.00
_cell.angle_beta   90.00
_cell.angle_gamma   90.00
#
_symmetry.space_group_name_H-M   'P 1'
#
loop_
_entity.id
_entity.type
_entity.pdbx_description
1 polymer ?
#
loop_
_entity_poly.entity_id
_entity_poly.type
_entity_poly.pdbx_seq_one_letter_code
_entity_poly.pdbx_strand_id
1 'polypeptide(L)'
;MLKFLHNRGFTLLEVMIAVALIAIALVTLLGSQSQSVSFANSAKFETMAALLAQSKMSEITIQDADSLSSDSGNFGDDYPGYAWEATVSDISIEGLDGISDYLKQIDLTVTWGSNNYKIRLYHYVKAGN
;
A
#
# COMPACT_ATOMS: atom_id res chain seq x y z
N MET A 1 2.07 62.14 -38.78
CA MET A 1 1.12 61.57 -37.84
C MET A 1 1.89 60.92 -36.67
N LEU A 2 2.01 61.64 -35.54
CA LEU A 2 2.69 61.10 -34.36
C LEU A 2 1.78 60.12 -33.66
N LYS A 3 2.08 58.80 -33.76
CA LYS A 3 1.50 57.81 -32.88
C LYS A 3 2.03 58.02 -31.49
N PHE A 4 1.22 58.59 -30.61
CA PHE A 4 1.50 58.56 -29.19
C PHE A 4 1.47 57.11 -28.73
N LEU A 5 2.62 56.48 -28.62
CA LEU A 5 2.78 55.28 -27.90
C LEU A 5 2.41 55.58 -26.45
N HIS A 6 1.21 55.20 -26.06
CA HIS A 6 0.74 55.29 -24.70
C HIS A 6 1.54 54.29 -23.88
N ASN A 7 2.68 54.70 -23.37
CA ASN A 7 3.40 53.93 -22.35
C ASN A 7 2.57 53.93 -21.08
N ARG A 8 1.73 52.92 -21.00
CA ARG A 8 1.03 52.63 -19.75
C ARG A 8 2.01 51.88 -18.83
N GLY A 9 2.53 52.56 -17.83
CA GLY A 9 3.27 51.95 -16.75
C GLY A 9 2.33 51.13 -15.84
N PHE A 10 2.85 50.07 -15.24
CA PHE A 10 2.11 49.26 -14.27
C PHE A 10 1.91 50.10 -12.99
N THR A 11 0.73 50.00 -12.40
CA THR A 11 0.43 50.57 -11.11
C THR A 11 0.97 49.69 -9.98
N LEU A 12 1.32 50.28 -8.84
CA LEU A 12 1.75 49.53 -7.66
C LEU A 12 0.69 48.50 -7.22
N LEU A 13 -0.58 48.90 -7.27
CA LEU A 13 -1.69 48.02 -6.92
C LEU A 13 -1.77 46.80 -7.87
N GLU A 14 -1.54 46.99 -9.16
CA GLU A 14 -1.55 45.91 -10.17
C GLU A 14 -0.43 44.90 -9.89
N VAL A 15 0.75 45.33 -9.55
CA VAL A 15 1.89 44.50 -9.16
C VAL A 15 1.57 43.72 -7.86
N MET A 16 0.96 44.37 -6.89
CA MET A 16 0.57 43.68 -5.63
C MET A 16 -0.47 42.58 -5.87
N ILE A 17 -1.45 42.85 -6.71
CA ILE A 17 -2.47 41.84 -7.08
C ILE A 17 -1.81 40.67 -7.85
N ALA A 18 -0.94 40.95 -8.80
CA ALA A 18 -0.23 39.95 -9.57
C ALA A 18 0.63 39.05 -8.67
N VAL A 19 1.37 39.61 -7.72
CA VAL A 19 2.18 38.85 -6.76
C VAL A 19 1.30 38.01 -5.83
N ALA A 20 0.18 38.53 -5.38
CA ALA A 20 -0.78 37.80 -4.55
C ALA A 20 -1.37 36.58 -5.31
N LEU A 21 -1.76 36.76 -6.58
CA LEU A 21 -2.27 35.66 -7.40
C LEU A 21 -1.21 34.58 -7.67
N ILE A 22 0.03 34.98 -7.94
CA ILE A 22 1.16 34.07 -8.11
C ILE A 22 1.42 33.29 -6.81
N ALA A 23 1.40 33.94 -5.67
CA ALA A 23 1.59 33.30 -4.37
C ALA A 23 0.52 32.24 -4.09
N ILE A 24 -0.74 32.53 -4.34
CA ILE A 24 -1.84 31.57 -4.20
C ILE A 24 -1.66 30.39 -5.17
N ALA A 25 -1.33 30.65 -6.42
CA ALA A 25 -1.09 29.60 -7.41
C ALA A 25 0.07 28.70 -7.03
N LEU A 26 1.17 29.24 -6.54
CA LEU A 26 2.32 28.46 -6.08
C LEU A 26 1.99 27.56 -4.87
N VAL A 27 1.27 28.08 -3.89
CA VAL A 27 0.85 27.29 -2.71
C VAL A 27 -0.04 26.12 -3.11
N THR A 28 -0.99 26.34 -4.02
CA THR A 28 -1.88 25.28 -4.52
C THR A 28 -1.15 24.23 -5.33
N LEU A 29 -0.19 24.63 -6.18
CA LEU A 29 0.65 23.71 -6.95
C LEU A 29 1.53 22.86 -6.04
N LEU A 30 2.18 23.46 -5.05
CA LEU A 30 3.00 22.70 -4.10
C LEU A 30 2.18 21.70 -3.29
N GLY A 31 0.98 22.06 -2.86
CA GLY A 31 0.05 21.14 -2.19
C GLY A 31 -0.36 19.95 -3.06
N SER A 32 -0.63 20.20 -4.34
CA SER A 32 -0.98 19.15 -5.30
C SER A 32 0.18 18.18 -5.57
N GLN A 33 1.40 18.68 -5.64
CA GLN A 33 2.59 17.82 -5.82
C GLN A 33 2.82 16.91 -4.63
N SER A 34 2.64 17.41 -3.42
CA SER A 34 2.78 16.60 -2.20
C SER A 34 1.79 15.43 -2.17
N GLN A 35 0.55 15.64 -2.59
CA GLN A 35 -0.43 14.57 -2.74
C GLN A 35 -0.02 13.55 -3.80
N SER A 36 0.46 13.98 -4.94
CA SER A 36 0.87 13.09 -6.03
C SER A 36 2.02 12.18 -5.61
N VAL A 37 2.99 12.68 -4.88
CA VAL A 37 4.09 11.87 -4.33
C VAL A 37 3.58 10.85 -3.32
N SER A 38 2.65 11.23 -2.45
CA SER A 38 2.05 10.32 -1.48
C SER A 38 1.29 9.19 -2.16
N PHE A 39 0.49 9.48 -3.17
CA PHE A 39 -0.22 8.46 -3.96
C PHE A 39 0.74 7.52 -4.70
N ALA A 40 1.81 8.06 -5.28
CA ALA A 40 2.82 7.24 -5.96
C ALA A 40 3.52 6.28 -5.00
N ASN A 41 3.86 6.72 -3.79
CA ASN A 41 4.46 5.89 -2.76
C ASN A 41 3.50 4.80 -2.27
N SER A 42 2.23 5.13 -2.09
CA SER A 42 1.21 4.15 -1.70
C SER A 42 1.00 3.10 -2.78
N ALA A 43 0.90 3.49 -4.04
CA ALA A 43 0.75 2.56 -5.17
C ALA A 43 1.98 1.64 -5.31
N LYS A 44 3.18 2.17 -5.12
CA LYS A 44 4.42 1.38 -5.11
C LYS A 44 4.41 0.36 -3.98
N PHE A 45 4.01 0.78 -2.78
CA PHE A 45 3.89 -0.13 -1.63
C PHE A 45 2.88 -1.23 -1.91
N GLU A 46 1.67 -0.90 -2.36
CA GLU A 46 0.62 -1.89 -2.63
C GLU A 46 1.05 -2.93 -3.65
N THR A 47 1.70 -2.50 -4.73
CA THR A 47 2.23 -3.40 -5.77
C THR A 47 3.30 -4.33 -5.21
N MET A 48 4.28 -3.78 -4.50
CA MET A 48 5.38 -4.55 -3.93
C MET A 48 4.88 -5.50 -2.83
N ALA A 49 4.03 -5.01 -1.95
CA ALA A 49 3.45 -5.80 -0.86
C ALA A 49 2.59 -6.95 -1.40
N ALA A 50 1.83 -6.74 -2.47
CA ALA A 50 1.04 -7.78 -3.11
C ALA A 50 1.93 -8.90 -3.68
N LEU A 51 3.02 -8.55 -4.36
CA LEU A 51 3.98 -9.53 -4.89
C LEU A 51 4.68 -10.31 -3.78
N LEU A 52 5.13 -9.63 -2.74
CA LEU A 52 5.76 -10.25 -1.58
C LEU A 52 4.78 -11.15 -0.81
N ALA A 53 3.53 -10.72 -0.65
CA ALA A 53 2.49 -11.49 -0.01
C ALA A 53 2.15 -12.77 -0.80
N GLN A 54 2.04 -12.68 -2.12
CA GLN A 54 1.81 -13.86 -2.97
C GLN A 54 2.96 -14.86 -2.89
N SER A 55 4.19 -14.36 -2.97
CA SER A 55 5.38 -15.20 -2.86
C SER A 55 5.45 -15.91 -1.50
N LYS A 56 5.21 -15.17 -0.42
CA LYS A 56 5.22 -15.73 0.93
C LYS A 56 4.06 -16.69 1.18
N MET A 57 2.88 -16.38 0.68
CA MET A 57 1.73 -17.27 0.78
C MET A 57 1.98 -18.60 0.05
N SER A 58 2.59 -18.55 -1.12
CA SER A 58 2.98 -19.76 -1.86
C SER A 58 3.99 -20.59 -1.08
N GLU A 59 4.98 -19.96 -0.45
CA GLU A 59 5.95 -20.65 0.41
C GLU A 59 5.27 -21.33 1.62
N ILE A 60 4.34 -20.65 2.26
CA ILE A 60 3.60 -21.18 3.40
C ILE A 60 2.72 -22.39 2.98
N THR A 61 2.04 -22.30 1.86
CA THR A 61 1.11 -23.34 1.38
C THR A 61 1.78 -24.60 0.83
N ILE A 62 3.07 -24.53 0.52
CA ILE A 62 3.85 -25.71 0.10
C ILE A 62 4.25 -26.56 1.32
N GLN A 63 4.27 -26.00 2.51
CA GLN A 63 4.61 -26.71 3.73
C GLN A 63 3.56 -27.78 4.06
N ASP A 64 3.99 -28.83 4.73
CA ASP A 64 3.08 -29.85 5.22
C ASP A 64 2.06 -29.24 6.20
N ALA A 65 0.86 -29.74 6.12
CA ALA A 65 -0.27 -29.27 6.92
C ALA A 65 -0.01 -29.24 8.42
N ASP A 66 0.67 -30.25 8.92
CA ASP A 66 0.99 -30.38 10.33
C ASP A 66 2.06 -29.38 10.80
N SER A 67 2.81 -28.81 9.84
CA SER A 67 3.82 -27.79 10.11
C SER A 67 3.31 -26.35 10.00
N LEU A 68 2.08 -26.16 9.51
CA LEU A 68 1.45 -24.85 9.38
C LEU A 68 1.20 -24.25 10.75
N SER A 69 1.95 -23.20 11.07
CA SER A 69 1.82 -22.46 12.34
C SER A 69 1.96 -20.97 12.07
N SER A 70 1.43 -20.18 12.99
CA SER A 70 1.64 -18.73 12.98
C SER A 70 3.12 -18.41 13.12
N ASP A 71 3.61 -17.53 12.27
CA ASP A 71 5.02 -17.13 12.22
C ASP A 71 5.14 -15.70 11.69
N SER A 72 6.30 -15.10 11.87
CA SER A 72 6.59 -13.74 11.41
C SER A 72 8.07 -13.60 11.06
N GLY A 73 8.38 -12.62 10.23
CA GLY A 73 9.76 -12.35 9.85
C GLY A 73 9.87 -11.12 8.96
N ASN A 74 10.99 -11.01 8.30
CA ASN A 74 11.25 -9.98 7.30
C ASN A 74 11.56 -10.61 5.94
N PHE A 75 11.64 -9.78 4.89
CA PHE A 75 11.94 -10.23 3.53
C PHE A 75 13.42 -10.15 3.17
N GLY A 76 14.30 -9.90 4.15
CA GLY A 76 15.74 -9.82 3.95
C GLY A 76 16.21 -8.47 3.40
N ASP A 77 17.48 -8.44 3.00
CA ASP A 77 18.18 -7.21 2.59
C ASP A 77 17.73 -6.68 1.23
N ASP A 78 17.14 -7.53 0.40
CA ASP A 78 16.60 -7.13 -0.92
C ASP A 78 15.33 -6.27 -0.80
N TYR A 79 14.63 -6.38 0.32
CA TYR A 79 13.40 -5.63 0.61
C TYR A 79 13.49 -4.99 2.00
N PRO A 80 14.36 -4.00 2.17
CA PRO A 80 14.60 -3.40 3.49
C PRO A 80 13.34 -2.73 4.04
N GLY A 81 13.06 -3.01 5.30
CA GLY A 81 11.90 -2.46 6.01
C GLY A 81 10.58 -3.21 5.77
N TYR A 82 10.53 -4.17 4.86
CA TYR A 82 9.35 -5.03 4.69
C TYR A 82 9.39 -6.19 5.67
N ALA A 83 8.28 -6.36 6.38
CA ALA A 83 8.07 -7.47 7.30
C ALA A 83 6.77 -8.20 6.99
N TRP A 84 6.65 -9.42 7.44
CA TRP A 84 5.45 -10.23 7.28
C TRP A 84 5.07 -10.89 8.59
N GLU A 85 3.77 -11.09 8.75
CA GLU A 85 3.18 -11.84 9.86
C GLU A 85 2.08 -12.74 9.29
N ALA A 86 2.20 -14.02 9.55
CA ALA A 86 1.22 -15.01 9.15
C ALA A 86 0.53 -15.58 10.40
N THR A 87 -0.78 -15.52 10.42
CA THR A 87 -1.60 -16.13 11.47
C THR A 87 -2.37 -17.30 10.86
N VAL A 88 -2.16 -18.47 11.40
CA VAL A 88 -2.86 -19.70 11.00
C VAL A 88 -3.90 -20.04 12.06
N SER A 89 -5.14 -20.20 11.65
CA SER A 89 -6.25 -20.57 12.52
C SER A 89 -7.11 -21.67 11.90
N ASP A 90 -7.67 -22.51 12.75
CA ASP A 90 -8.63 -23.52 12.33
C ASP A 90 -10.00 -22.88 12.13
N ILE A 91 -10.73 -23.32 11.10
CA ILE A 91 -12.07 -22.85 10.82
C ILE A 91 -13.07 -23.92 11.20
N SER A 92 -14.01 -23.54 12.04
CA SER A 92 -15.21 -24.33 12.31
C SER A 92 -16.37 -23.77 11.50
N ILE A 93 -16.93 -24.57 10.61
CA ILE A 93 -18.13 -24.20 9.85
C ILE A 93 -19.29 -24.99 10.45
N GLU A 94 -20.26 -24.27 11.00
CA GLU A 94 -21.46 -24.84 11.60
C GLU A 94 -22.23 -25.67 10.55
N GLY A 95 -22.42 -26.95 10.84
CA GLY A 95 -23.09 -27.90 9.93
C GLY A 95 -22.16 -28.69 8.98
N LEU A 96 -20.84 -28.48 9.04
CA LEU A 96 -19.86 -29.20 8.23
C LEU A 96 -18.69 -29.73 9.09
N ASP A 97 -19.05 -30.40 10.20
CA ASP A 97 -18.09 -30.88 11.21
C ASP A 97 -16.98 -31.81 10.64
N GLY A 98 -17.26 -32.50 9.53
CA GLY A 98 -16.28 -33.39 8.88
C GLY A 98 -15.26 -32.69 7.97
N ILE A 99 -15.45 -31.40 7.67
CA ILE A 99 -14.56 -30.62 6.78
C ILE A 99 -13.78 -29.59 7.58
N SER A 100 -14.30 -29.10 8.71
CA SER A 100 -13.69 -28.10 9.54
C SER A 100 -12.29 -28.50 10.06
N ASP A 101 -12.07 -29.79 10.34
CA ASP A 101 -10.77 -30.30 10.80
C ASP A 101 -9.66 -30.20 9.74
N TYR A 102 -10.04 -30.00 8.48
CA TYR A 102 -9.11 -29.95 7.35
C TYR A 102 -9.01 -28.56 6.69
N LEU A 103 -9.72 -27.58 7.21
CA LEU A 103 -9.71 -26.23 6.63
C LEU A 103 -9.00 -25.26 7.56
N LYS A 104 -7.91 -24.69 7.08
CA LYS A 104 -7.15 -23.67 7.79
C LYS A 104 -7.30 -22.32 7.12
N GLN A 105 -7.44 -21.29 7.93
CA GLN A 105 -7.39 -19.90 7.48
C GLN A 105 -5.98 -19.36 7.72
N ILE A 106 -5.38 -18.81 6.70
CA ILE A 106 -4.08 -18.17 6.75
C ILE A 106 -4.28 -16.68 6.47
N ASP A 107 -4.05 -15.85 7.47
CA ASP A 107 -4.04 -14.40 7.35
C ASP A 107 -2.59 -13.92 7.28
N LEU A 108 -2.20 -13.39 6.14
CA LEU A 108 -0.86 -12.85 5.93
C LEU A 108 -0.92 -11.33 5.83
N THR A 109 -0.15 -10.67 6.65
CA THR A 109 0.01 -9.21 6.65
C THR A 109 1.45 -8.87 6.26
N VAL A 110 1.61 -8.03 5.26
CA VAL A 110 2.88 -7.43 4.88
C VAL A 110 2.89 -5.98 5.32
N THR A 111 3.94 -5.55 6.01
CA THR A 111 4.09 -4.19 6.54
C THR A 111 5.35 -3.52 6.05
N TRP A 112 5.26 -2.22 5.86
CA TRP A 112 6.40 -1.35 5.60
C TRP A 112 6.14 0.03 6.24
N GLY A 113 6.89 0.36 7.30
CA GLY A 113 6.61 1.54 8.11
C GLY A 113 5.20 1.49 8.71
N SER A 114 4.38 2.47 8.41
CA SER A 114 2.98 2.56 8.85
C SER A 114 1.98 1.91 7.89
N ASN A 115 2.43 1.45 6.72
CA ASN A 115 1.59 0.82 5.71
C ASN A 115 1.44 -0.67 5.97
N ASN A 116 0.27 -1.21 5.71
CA ASN A 116 0.00 -2.64 5.79
C ASN A 116 -0.82 -3.12 4.60
N TYR A 117 -0.58 -4.36 4.20
CA TYR A 117 -1.31 -5.07 3.17
C TYR A 117 -1.68 -6.45 3.68
N LYS A 118 -2.96 -6.82 3.60
CA LYS A 118 -3.45 -8.10 4.11
C LYS A 118 -4.06 -8.94 3.01
N ILE A 119 -3.72 -10.22 3.03
CA ILE A 119 -4.41 -11.24 2.23
C ILE A 119 -4.85 -12.39 3.13
N ARG A 120 -5.93 -13.03 2.75
CA ARG A 120 -6.48 -14.20 3.43
C ARG A 120 -6.60 -15.34 2.44
N LEU A 121 -6.16 -16.52 2.86
CA LEU A 121 -6.30 -17.75 2.11
C LEU A 121 -6.98 -18.81 2.99
N TYR A 122 -7.90 -19.54 2.40
CA TYR A 122 -8.44 -20.75 2.98
C TYR A 122 -7.75 -21.93 2.35
N HIS A 123 -7.02 -22.67 3.15
CA HIS A 123 -6.22 -23.81 2.71
C HIS A 123 -6.86 -25.10 3.19
N TYR A 124 -7.18 -25.97 2.24
CA TYR A 124 -7.66 -27.31 2.56
C TYR A 124 -6.46 -28.25 2.74
N VAL A 125 -6.37 -28.78 3.93
CA VAL A 125 -5.33 -29.70 4.33
C VAL A 125 -5.87 -31.11 4.17
N LYS A 126 -5.41 -31.85 3.16
CA LYS A 126 -5.79 -33.24 3.01
C LYS A 126 -5.19 -34.04 4.17
N ALA A 127 -6.05 -34.73 4.93
CA ALA A 127 -5.57 -35.69 5.90
C ALA A 127 -4.65 -36.72 5.20
N GLY A 128 -3.42 -36.82 5.70
CA GLY A 128 -2.49 -37.80 5.21
C GLY A 128 -3.06 -39.21 5.45
N ASN A 129 -2.97 -40.00 4.42
CA ASN A 129 -3.26 -41.43 4.54
C ASN A 129 -2.21 -42.11 5.38
#